data_e06bf9e48b0e7b54e9fbaeb32a6bdd72
#
_entry.id   e06bf9e48b0e7b54e9fbaeb32a6bdd72
#
_cell.length_a   1.000
_cell.length_b   1.000
_cell.length_c   1.000
_cell.angle_alpha   90.00
_cell.angle_beta   90.00
_cell.angle_gamma   90.00
#
_symmetry.space_group_name_H-M   'P 1'
#
loop_
_entity.id
_entity.type
_entity.pdbx_description
1 polymer ?
#
loop_
_entity_poly.entity_id
_entity_poly.type
_entity_poly.pdbx_seq_one_letter_code
_entity_poly.pdbx_strand_id
1 'polypeptide(L)'
;MGKKIDRTGEKSINNFGSEMVITEYRKRDDIDIYFPKYDWTFKHGEYKNFKKGNVKCPYEPRVYGVGYLGEGKYKMSENGKHVDKYVTWHDMLKRCYDPKYHEICSTYKGCKVEDDWLNFQNAAEWIDKNYYEVPGEKDVFR
;
A
#
# COMPACT_ATOMS: atom_id res chain seq x y z
N MET A 1 -16.07 35.21 -18.66
CA MET A 1 -15.08 34.50 -17.85
C MET A 1 -15.76 33.82 -16.65
N GLY A 2 -15.58 32.53 -16.52
CA GLY A 2 -16.17 31.78 -15.41
C GLY A 2 -15.51 32.08 -14.08
N LYS A 3 -16.25 31.87 -13.00
CA LYS A 3 -15.70 31.98 -11.67
C LYS A 3 -14.71 30.84 -11.43
N LYS A 4 -13.61 31.18 -10.78
CA LYS A 4 -12.68 30.16 -10.31
C LYS A 4 -13.36 29.40 -9.18
N ILE A 5 -13.42 28.09 -9.29
CA ILE A 5 -14.01 27.24 -8.27
C ILE A 5 -12.89 26.80 -7.33
N ASP A 6 -13.09 27.00 -6.04
CA ASP A 6 -12.16 26.53 -5.02
C ASP A 6 -12.86 25.43 -4.22
N ARG A 7 -12.34 24.23 -4.32
CA ARG A 7 -12.91 23.06 -3.64
C ARG A 7 -12.12 22.65 -2.41
N THR A 8 -11.24 23.51 -1.95
CA THR A 8 -10.46 23.26 -0.72
C THR A 8 -11.41 22.95 0.43
N GLY A 9 -11.14 21.87 1.15
CA GLY A 9 -11.98 21.42 2.25
C GLY A 9 -13.05 20.42 1.87
N GLU A 10 -13.22 20.14 0.58
CA GLU A 10 -14.19 19.12 0.16
C GLU A 10 -13.70 17.75 0.60
N LYS A 11 -14.64 16.91 1.06
CA LYS A 11 -14.34 15.58 1.57
C LYS A 11 -14.94 14.50 0.68
N SER A 12 -14.29 13.36 0.65
CA SER A 12 -14.78 12.18 -0.05
C SER A 12 -14.23 10.94 0.64
N ILE A 13 -14.65 9.76 0.19
CA ILE A 13 -14.16 8.49 0.71
C ILE A 13 -13.67 7.69 -0.48
N ASN A 14 -12.46 7.12 -0.37
CA ASN A 14 -11.91 6.34 -1.46
C ASN A 14 -12.48 4.92 -1.48
N ASN A 15 -12.08 4.14 -2.48
CA ASN A 15 -12.63 2.79 -2.67
C ASN A 15 -12.21 1.80 -1.58
N PHE A 16 -11.26 2.18 -0.72
CA PHE A 16 -10.86 1.39 0.45
C PHE A 16 -11.54 1.87 1.74
N GLY A 17 -12.43 2.86 1.65
CA GLY A 17 -13.13 3.39 2.81
C GLY A 17 -12.36 4.45 3.59
N SER A 18 -11.28 4.96 3.05
CA SER A 18 -10.48 6.01 3.70
C SER A 18 -11.04 7.39 3.41
N GLU A 19 -11.14 8.21 4.44
CA GLU A 19 -11.56 9.60 4.28
C GLU A 19 -10.46 10.40 3.60
N MET A 20 -10.88 11.27 2.67
CA MET A 20 -9.98 12.17 1.95
C MET A 20 -10.52 13.59 2.06
N VAL A 21 -9.61 14.57 2.10
CA VAL A 21 -10.00 15.99 2.09
C VAL A 21 -9.04 16.75 1.17
N ILE A 22 -9.60 17.66 0.37
CA ILE A 22 -8.77 18.53 -0.49
C ILE A 22 -8.16 19.63 0.37
N THR A 23 -6.84 19.67 0.45
CA THR A 23 -6.11 20.69 1.21
C THR A 23 -5.60 21.81 0.34
N GLU A 24 -5.44 21.57 -0.96
CA GLU A 24 -5.00 22.56 -1.92
C GLU A 24 -5.73 22.33 -3.23
N TYR A 25 -6.36 23.36 -3.76
CA TYR A 25 -7.04 23.28 -5.05
C TYR A 25 -6.47 24.33 -5.98
N ARG A 26 -5.59 23.92 -6.88
CA ARG A 26 -4.97 24.81 -7.86
C ARG A 26 -5.80 24.86 -9.14
N LYS A 27 -6.20 23.71 -9.62
CA LYS A 27 -7.11 23.54 -10.76
C LYS A 27 -7.68 22.12 -10.71
N ARG A 28 -8.63 21.84 -11.56
CA ARG A 28 -9.31 20.53 -11.58
C ARG A 28 -8.36 19.35 -11.71
N ASP A 29 -7.28 19.52 -12.47
CA ASP A 29 -6.30 18.45 -12.68
C ASP A 29 -5.09 18.54 -11.77
N ASP A 30 -5.13 19.43 -10.77
CA ASP A 30 -3.99 19.64 -9.88
C ASP A 30 -4.48 20.01 -8.49
N ILE A 31 -4.72 19.00 -7.67
CA ILE A 31 -5.18 19.17 -6.30
C ILE A 31 -4.32 18.32 -5.37
N ASP A 32 -4.22 18.74 -4.11
CA ASP A 32 -3.60 17.93 -3.06
C ASP A 32 -4.70 17.31 -2.21
N ILE A 33 -4.58 16.03 -1.93
CA ILE A 33 -5.58 15.23 -1.22
C ILE A 33 -4.94 14.68 0.04
N TYR A 34 -5.51 15.02 1.20
CA TYR A 34 -5.00 14.60 2.50
C TYR A 34 -5.83 13.43 3.03
N PHE A 35 -5.13 12.44 3.60
CA PHE A 35 -5.74 11.29 4.25
C PHE A 35 -5.54 11.41 5.76
N PRO A 36 -6.52 11.92 6.51
CA PRO A 36 -6.35 12.18 7.95
C PRO A 36 -5.94 10.96 8.76
N LYS A 37 -6.48 9.81 8.41
CA LYS A 37 -6.19 8.56 9.13
C LYS A 37 -4.71 8.19 9.10
N TYR A 38 -4.03 8.53 8.00
CA TYR A 38 -2.64 8.14 7.78
C TYR A 38 -1.68 9.32 7.84
N ASP A 39 -2.22 10.53 8.03
CA ASP A 39 -1.44 11.77 8.01
C ASP A 39 -0.53 11.83 6.77
N TRP A 40 -1.14 11.64 5.63
CA TRP A 40 -0.42 11.57 4.35
C TRP A 40 -1.16 12.34 3.27
N THR A 41 -0.42 13.02 2.40
CA THR A 41 -0.97 13.84 1.33
C THR A 41 -0.57 13.28 -0.03
N PHE A 42 -1.56 13.07 -0.88
CA PHE A 42 -1.35 12.77 -2.30
C PHE A 42 -1.29 14.10 -3.04
N LYS A 43 -0.13 14.43 -3.57
CA LYS A 43 0.08 15.71 -4.26
C LYS A 43 -0.18 15.60 -5.75
N HIS A 44 -0.70 16.69 -6.33
CA HIS A 44 -0.93 16.81 -7.78
C HIS A 44 -1.86 15.75 -8.34
N GLY A 45 -2.94 15.48 -7.60
CA GLY A 45 -3.98 14.57 -8.06
C GLY A 45 -5.02 15.27 -8.92
N GLU A 46 -5.96 14.49 -9.44
CA GLU A 46 -7.06 14.99 -10.25
C GLU A 46 -8.38 14.95 -9.46
N TYR A 47 -9.17 16.01 -9.57
CA TYR A 47 -10.48 16.07 -8.91
C TYR A 47 -11.38 14.92 -9.33
N LYS A 48 -11.34 14.55 -10.60
CA LYS A 48 -12.10 13.43 -11.15
C LYS A 48 -11.84 12.14 -10.36
N ASN A 49 -10.57 11.82 -10.09
CA ASN A 49 -10.20 10.63 -9.34
C ASN A 49 -10.60 10.74 -7.87
N PHE A 50 -10.52 11.93 -7.31
CA PHE A 50 -10.96 12.20 -5.95
C PHE A 50 -12.46 11.88 -5.80
N LYS A 51 -13.29 12.33 -6.73
CA LYS A 51 -14.73 12.07 -6.69
C LYS A 51 -15.07 10.60 -6.90
N LYS A 52 -14.31 9.90 -7.73
CA LYS A 52 -14.53 8.47 -7.99
C LYS A 52 -13.98 7.57 -6.88
N GLY A 53 -13.17 8.11 -5.97
CA GLY A 53 -12.54 7.31 -4.93
C GLY A 53 -11.34 6.49 -5.42
N ASN A 54 -10.76 6.86 -6.56
CA ASN A 54 -9.62 6.13 -7.13
C ASN A 54 -8.26 6.54 -6.57
N VAL A 55 -8.23 7.43 -5.60
CA VAL A 55 -6.99 7.87 -4.97
C VAL A 55 -6.66 6.93 -3.83
N LYS A 56 -5.44 6.41 -3.80
CA LYS A 56 -5.01 5.43 -2.81
C LYS A 56 -3.86 5.98 -1.98
N CYS A 57 -3.87 5.63 -0.69
CA CYS A 57 -2.78 5.96 0.20
C CYS A 57 -1.84 4.76 0.32
N PRO A 58 -0.50 4.95 0.23
CA PRO A 58 0.43 3.82 0.36
C PRO A 58 0.36 3.12 1.72
N TYR A 59 -0.20 3.79 2.73
CA TYR A 59 -0.30 3.23 4.08
C TYR A 59 -1.61 2.49 4.33
N GLU A 60 -2.49 2.40 3.33
CA GLU A 60 -3.72 1.61 3.46
C GLU A 60 -3.39 0.11 3.53
N PRO A 61 -3.99 -0.63 4.49
CA PRO A 61 -3.70 -2.07 4.64
C PRO A 61 -4.41 -2.90 3.57
N ARG A 62 -3.82 -2.97 2.38
CA ARG A 62 -4.41 -3.63 1.22
C ARG A 62 -4.16 -5.14 1.15
N VAL A 63 -3.12 -5.62 1.81
CA VAL A 63 -2.72 -7.03 1.71
C VAL A 63 -3.19 -7.76 2.94
N TYR A 64 -4.18 -8.62 2.77
CA TYR A 64 -4.82 -9.40 3.84
C TYR A 64 -5.29 -8.54 5.03
N GLY A 65 -5.65 -7.28 4.74
CA GLY A 65 -6.17 -6.34 5.73
C GLY A 65 -5.14 -5.78 6.70
N VAL A 66 -3.87 -6.11 6.55
CA VAL A 66 -2.81 -5.69 7.48
C VAL A 66 -1.59 -5.10 6.79
N GLY A 67 -1.19 -5.64 5.65
CA GLY A 67 0.01 -5.19 4.96
C GLY A 67 -0.23 -3.96 4.09
N TYR A 68 0.75 -3.06 4.02
CA TYR A 68 0.67 -1.86 3.20
C TYR A 68 2.00 -1.62 2.48
N LEU A 69 1.92 -0.93 1.34
CA LEU A 69 3.08 -0.76 0.46
C LEU A 69 4.07 0.28 0.97
N GLY A 70 3.60 1.29 1.72
CA GLY A 70 4.44 2.36 2.23
C GLY A 70 5.03 3.23 1.15
N GLU A 71 5.94 4.13 1.54
CA GLU A 71 6.66 5.00 0.64
C GLU A 71 8.16 4.69 0.71
N GLY A 72 8.81 4.61 -0.44
CA GLY A 72 10.24 4.33 -0.50
C GLY A 72 10.66 3.89 -1.88
N LYS A 73 11.89 3.43 -1.98
CA LYS A 73 12.49 3.07 -3.26
C LYS A 73 12.05 1.71 -3.82
N TYR A 74 11.44 0.88 -2.99
CA TYR A 74 11.07 -0.48 -3.43
C TYR A 74 9.71 -0.49 -4.09
N LYS A 75 9.66 -1.01 -5.30
CA LYS A 75 8.44 -1.13 -6.08
C LYS A 75 7.85 -2.52 -5.97
N MET A 76 6.53 -2.60 -6.03
CA MET A 76 5.81 -3.85 -6.05
C MET A 76 6.03 -4.63 -7.34
N SER A 77 6.14 -3.90 -8.45
CA SER A 77 6.21 -4.49 -9.79
C SER A 77 7.22 -3.78 -10.65
N GLU A 78 7.83 -4.53 -11.57
CA GLU A 78 8.68 -4.00 -12.63
C GLU A 78 8.34 -4.73 -13.92
N ASN A 79 8.25 -4.00 -15.02
CA ASN A 79 7.97 -4.57 -16.35
C ASN A 79 6.71 -5.46 -16.37
N GLY A 80 5.68 -5.06 -15.62
CA GLY A 80 4.41 -5.78 -15.58
C GLY A 80 4.38 -7.01 -14.70
N LYS A 81 5.47 -7.31 -13.99
CA LYS A 81 5.56 -8.46 -13.10
C LYS A 81 5.87 -8.02 -11.67
N HIS A 82 5.33 -8.74 -10.71
CA HIS A 82 5.67 -8.50 -9.30
C HIS A 82 7.13 -8.86 -9.05
N VAL A 83 7.84 -8.02 -8.31
CA VAL A 83 9.23 -8.28 -7.96
C VAL A 83 9.29 -9.39 -6.88
N ASP A 84 10.42 -10.11 -6.82
CA ASP A 84 10.60 -11.23 -5.88
C ASP A 84 10.42 -10.79 -4.43
N LYS A 85 10.90 -9.61 -4.07
CA LYS A 85 10.74 -9.08 -2.71
C LYS A 85 9.27 -8.93 -2.34
N TYR A 86 8.45 -8.47 -3.29
CA TYR A 86 7.02 -8.33 -3.06
C TYR A 86 6.35 -9.69 -2.91
N VAL A 87 6.70 -10.65 -3.77
CA VAL A 87 6.11 -11.99 -3.70
C VAL A 87 6.44 -12.66 -2.36
N THR A 88 7.69 -12.57 -1.93
CA THR A 88 8.13 -13.13 -0.65
C THR A 88 7.36 -12.51 0.52
N TRP A 89 7.25 -11.19 0.53
CA TRP A 89 6.51 -10.46 1.56
C TRP A 89 5.02 -10.82 1.54
N HIS A 90 4.43 -10.84 0.36
CA HIS A 90 3.01 -11.19 0.19
C HIS A 90 2.73 -12.60 0.71
N ASP A 91 3.59 -13.56 0.39
CA ASP A 91 3.43 -14.94 0.84
C ASP A 91 3.56 -15.07 2.36
N MET A 92 4.43 -14.30 2.97
CA MET A 92 4.56 -14.26 4.42
C MET A 92 3.25 -13.81 5.07
N LEU A 93 2.65 -12.76 4.54
CA LEU A 93 1.36 -12.26 5.04
C LEU A 93 0.24 -13.26 4.80
N LYS A 94 0.25 -13.92 3.64
CA LYS A 94 -0.73 -14.95 3.32
C LYS A 94 -0.71 -16.07 4.36
N ARG A 95 0.46 -16.58 4.70
CA ARG A 95 0.59 -17.65 5.68
C ARG A 95 0.02 -17.27 7.04
N CYS A 96 0.24 -16.04 7.46
CA CYS A 96 -0.18 -15.58 8.78
C CYS A 96 -1.63 -15.09 8.83
N TYR A 97 -2.16 -14.55 7.75
CA TYR A 97 -3.43 -13.82 7.81
C TYR A 97 -4.52 -14.29 6.86
N ASP A 98 -4.26 -15.21 5.93
CA ASP A 98 -5.28 -15.68 5.00
C ASP A 98 -6.08 -16.82 5.62
N PRO A 99 -7.38 -16.62 5.92
CA PRO A 99 -8.22 -17.70 6.49
C PRO A 99 -8.30 -18.92 5.60
N LYS A 100 -8.31 -18.74 4.29
CA LYS A 100 -8.36 -19.86 3.34
C LYS A 100 -7.11 -20.71 3.41
N TYR A 101 -5.95 -20.06 3.60
CA TYR A 101 -4.71 -20.79 3.76
C TYR A 101 -4.70 -21.56 5.08
N HIS A 102 -5.30 -21.03 6.14
CA HIS A 102 -5.38 -21.66 7.45
C HIS A 102 -6.27 -22.93 7.42
N GLU A 103 -7.20 -23.01 6.48
CA GLU A 103 -7.99 -24.23 6.29
C GLU A 103 -7.12 -25.38 5.78
N ILE A 104 -6.08 -25.06 4.99
CA ILE A 104 -5.16 -26.05 4.43
C ILE A 104 -4.00 -26.31 5.38
N CYS A 105 -3.46 -25.25 5.99
CA CYS A 105 -2.30 -25.31 6.87
C CYS A 105 -2.62 -24.67 8.21
N SER A 106 -3.30 -25.41 9.08
CA SER A 106 -3.78 -24.89 10.36
C SER A 106 -2.67 -24.47 11.33
N THR A 107 -1.43 -24.92 11.10
CA THR A 107 -0.30 -24.55 11.93
C THR A 107 0.00 -23.05 11.90
N TYR A 108 -0.48 -22.34 10.88
CA TYR A 108 -0.27 -20.91 10.77
C TYR A 108 -1.38 -20.07 11.43
N LYS A 109 -2.41 -20.69 11.97
CA LYS A 109 -3.43 -19.95 12.72
C LYS A 109 -2.77 -19.28 13.92
N GLY A 110 -3.10 -17.99 14.12
CA GLY A 110 -2.55 -17.21 15.21
C GLY A 110 -1.17 -16.66 14.96
N CYS A 111 -0.57 -16.97 13.81
CA CYS A 111 0.70 -16.39 13.43
C CYS A 111 0.56 -14.90 13.20
N LYS A 112 1.53 -14.12 13.64
CA LYS A 112 1.55 -12.67 13.45
C LYS A 112 2.88 -12.21 12.86
N VAL A 113 2.81 -11.21 12.00
CA VAL A 113 3.98 -10.55 11.45
C VAL A 113 4.26 -9.31 12.30
N GLU A 114 5.52 -9.02 12.58
CA GLU A 114 5.90 -7.81 13.31
C GLU A 114 5.38 -6.57 12.57
N ASP A 115 4.98 -5.54 13.33
CA ASP A 115 4.40 -4.33 12.77
C ASP A 115 5.29 -3.66 11.74
N ASP A 116 6.61 -3.64 11.97
CA ASP A 116 7.55 -3.02 11.03
C ASP A 116 7.52 -3.72 9.66
N TRP A 117 7.22 -5.01 9.63
CA TRP A 117 7.20 -5.80 8.42
C TRP A 117 5.85 -5.78 7.69
N LEU A 118 4.85 -5.16 8.29
CA LEU A 118 3.60 -4.89 7.59
C LEU A 118 3.79 -3.83 6.51
N ASN A 119 4.83 -3.00 6.66
CA ASN A 119 5.23 -2.05 5.64
C ASN A 119 6.18 -2.74 4.66
N PHE A 120 5.75 -2.87 3.40
CA PHE A 120 6.54 -3.52 2.37
C PHE A 120 7.94 -2.92 2.24
N GLN A 121 8.08 -1.59 2.39
CA GLN A 121 9.40 -0.95 2.27
C GLN A 121 10.40 -1.48 3.28
N ASN A 122 9.96 -1.69 4.51
CA ASN A 122 10.83 -2.23 5.57
C ASN A 122 11.20 -3.69 5.30
N ALA A 123 10.24 -4.49 4.89
CA ALA A 123 10.48 -5.89 4.55
C ALA A 123 11.41 -6.01 3.35
N ALA A 124 11.19 -5.20 2.31
CA ALA A 124 12.02 -5.22 1.11
C ALA A 124 13.46 -4.81 1.42
N GLU A 125 13.65 -3.81 2.29
CA GLU A 125 14.98 -3.40 2.70
C GLU A 125 15.72 -4.53 3.42
N TRP A 126 15.03 -5.21 4.34
CA TRP A 126 15.61 -6.33 5.05
C TRP A 126 15.99 -7.47 4.09
N ILE A 127 15.12 -7.78 3.15
CA ILE A 127 15.37 -8.81 2.15
C ILE A 127 16.58 -8.44 1.30
N ASP A 128 16.65 -7.17 0.88
CA ASP A 128 17.75 -6.66 0.07
C ASP A 128 19.10 -6.80 0.77
N LYS A 129 19.14 -6.61 2.08
CA LYS A 129 20.36 -6.67 2.87
C LYS A 129 20.74 -8.10 3.29
N ASN A 130 19.77 -8.97 3.46
CA ASN A 130 19.96 -10.27 4.10
C ASN A 130 19.70 -11.46 3.19
N TYR A 131 19.02 -11.23 2.06
CA TYR A 131 18.74 -12.29 1.12
C TYR A 131 19.90 -12.44 0.15
N TYR A 132 20.40 -13.65 0.04
CA TYR A 132 21.33 -13.99 -1.03
C TYR A 132 20.99 -15.36 -1.55
N GLU A 133 21.13 -15.52 -2.86
CA GLU A 133 20.80 -16.75 -3.52
C GLU A 133 21.96 -17.74 -3.38
N VAL A 134 21.64 -18.90 -2.87
CA VAL A 134 22.59 -19.99 -2.78
C VAL A 134 22.28 -20.96 -3.92
N PRO A 135 23.30 -21.37 -4.72
CA PRO A 135 23.03 -22.31 -5.81
C PRO A 135 22.30 -23.56 -5.31
N GLY A 136 21.19 -23.88 -5.98
CA GLY A 136 20.35 -25.02 -5.61
C GLY A 136 19.30 -24.74 -4.57
N GLU A 137 19.27 -23.56 -3.97
CA GLU A 137 18.27 -23.15 -3.02
C GLU A 137 17.49 -21.96 -3.56
N LYS A 138 16.18 -22.00 -3.41
CA LYS A 138 15.32 -20.92 -3.91
C LYS A 138 14.88 -19.96 -2.83
N ASP A 139 14.88 -20.40 -1.61
CA ASP A 139 14.30 -19.63 -0.52
C ASP A 139 15.12 -19.78 0.73
N VAL A 140 15.96 -18.79 1.00
CA VAL A 140 16.76 -18.72 2.22
C VAL A 140 16.17 -17.77 3.23
N PHE A 141 15.08 -17.12 2.88
CA PHE A 141 14.34 -16.21 3.75
C PHE A 141 13.28 -16.97 4.53
N ARG A 142 13.29 -16.84 5.83
CA ARG A 142 12.37 -17.54 6.70
C ARG A 142 11.64 -16.57 7.63
#